data_0bf23dea41c9d316ea6b7121a69d83a8
#
_entry.id   0bf23dea41c9d316ea6b7121a69d83a8
#
_cell.length_a   1.000
_cell.length_b   1.000
_cell.length_c   1.000
_cell.angle_alpha   90.00
_cell.angle_beta   90.00
_cell.angle_gamma   90.00
#
_symmetry.space_group_name_H-M   'P 1'
#
loop_
_entity.id
_entity.type
_entity.pdbx_description
1 polymer ?
#
loop_
_entity_poly.entity_id
_entity_poly.type
_entity_poly.pdbx_seq_one_letter_code
_entity_poly.pdbx_strand_id
1 'polypeptide(L)'
;MLLRVLVIYIALTTVAYALHLNTFAVFELKEQLQMLYINMWELLLQLEYVNPDQRAVVYEEIQHIREQIQHTIDQLLQHDHHEHP
;
A
#
# COMPACT_ATOMS: atom_id res chain seq x y z
N MET A 1 26.73 32.28 16.00
CA MET A 1 25.57 31.74 16.70
C MET A 1 24.36 31.53 15.83
N LEU A 2 23.98 32.47 15.01
CA LEU A 2 22.85 32.34 14.10
C LEU A 2 23.01 31.19 13.09
N LEU A 3 24.23 31.00 12.61
CA LEU A 3 24.50 29.96 11.62
C LEU A 3 24.27 28.54 12.16
N ARG A 4 24.65 28.30 13.44
CA ARG A 4 24.47 27.00 14.08
C ARG A 4 22.99 26.69 14.31
N VAL A 5 22.21 27.66 14.73
CA VAL A 5 20.78 27.51 14.95
C VAL A 5 20.08 27.19 13.63
N LEU A 6 20.49 27.85 12.55
CA LEU A 6 19.93 27.62 11.23
C LEU A 6 20.21 26.20 10.72
N VAL A 7 21.46 25.74 10.91
CA VAL A 7 21.85 24.37 10.49
C VAL A 7 21.08 23.33 11.27
N ILE A 8 20.92 23.50 12.58
CA ILE A 8 20.15 22.57 13.42
C ILE A 8 18.69 22.57 12.98
N TYR A 9 18.12 23.73 12.69
CA TYR A 9 16.72 23.83 12.23
C TYR A 9 16.53 23.10 10.91
N ILE A 10 17.41 23.29 9.94
CA ILE A 10 17.35 22.63 8.64
C ILE A 10 17.47 21.12 8.81
N ALA A 11 18.40 20.64 9.64
CA ALA A 11 18.59 19.22 9.90
C ALA A 11 17.33 18.58 10.51
N LEU A 12 16.74 19.22 11.52
CA LEU A 12 15.51 18.73 12.16
C LEU A 12 14.34 18.72 11.19
N THR A 13 14.20 19.76 10.36
CA THR A 13 13.15 19.83 9.36
C THR A 13 13.29 18.72 8.32
N THR A 14 14.52 18.46 7.87
CA THR A 14 14.79 17.40 6.89
C THR A 14 14.45 16.01 7.45
N VAL A 15 14.83 15.74 8.71
CA VAL A 15 14.52 14.46 9.36
C VAL A 15 13.01 14.29 9.52
N ALA A 16 12.32 15.33 9.99
CA ALA A 16 10.88 15.31 10.17
C ALA A 16 10.16 15.08 8.83
N TYR A 17 10.63 15.70 7.77
CA TYR A 17 10.08 15.53 6.43
C TYR A 17 10.27 14.10 5.92
N ALA A 18 11.46 13.55 6.11
CA ALA A 18 11.75 12.18 5.69
C ALA A 18 10.88 11.16 6.45
N LEU A 19 10.70 11.34 7.77
CA LEU A 19 9.83 10.50 8.58
C LEU A 19 8.37 10.61 8.13
N HIS A 20 7.93 11.82 7.82
CA HIS A 20 6.57 12.05 7.34
C HIS A 20 6.31 11.36 6.00
N LEU A 21 7.25 11.45 5.07
CA LEU A 21 7.14 10.77 3.77
C LEU A 21 7.08 9.25 3.92
N ASN A 22 7.91 8.70 4.80
CA ASN A 22 7.90 7.25 5.03
C ASN A 22 6.57 6.79 5.63
N THR A 23 6.04 7.52 6.60
CA THR A 23 4.74 7.24 7.21
C THR A 23 3.63 7.37 6.17
N PHE A 24 3.70 8.36 5.30
CA PHE A 24 2.73 8.57 4.23
C PHE A 24 2.74 7.41 3.24
N ALA A 25 3.93 6.92 2.85
CA ALA A 25 4.05 5.80 1.92
C ALA A 25 3.43 4.52 2.49
N VAL A 26 3.68 4.22 3.77
CA VAL A 26 3.09 3.06 4.45
C VAL A 26 1.58 3.22 4.55
N PHE A 27 1.09 4.41 4.89
CA PHE A 27 -0.34 4.68 4.97
C PHE A 27 -1.01 4.48 3.61
N GLU A 28 -0.40 4.99 2.54
CA GLU A 28 -0.92 4.84 1.19
C GLU A 28 -0.98 3.37 0.76
N LEU A 29 0.04 2.59 1.08
CA LEU A 29 0.03 1.16 0.78
C LEU A 29 -1.06 0.41 1.53
N LYS A 30 -1.30 0.75 2.80
CA LYS A 30 -2.38 0.16 3.57
C LYS A 30 -3.75 0.51 2.99
N GLU A 31 -3.91 1.74 2.53
CA GLU A 31 -5.14 2.19 1.90
C GLU A 31 -5.37 1.45 0.58
N GLN A 32 -4.34 1.30 -0.24
CA GLN A 32 -4.42 0.52 -1.47
C GLN A 32 -4.79 -0.93 -1.19
N LEU A 33 -4.19 -1.53 -0.17
CA LEU A 33 -4.48 -2.90 0.22
C LEU A 33 -5.95 -3.06 0.62
N GLN A 34 -6.47 -2.12 1.39
CA GLN A 34 -7.86 -2.12 1.80
C GLN A 34 -8.81 -2.04 0.60
N MET A 35 -8.51 -1.17 -0.35
CA MET A 35 -9.30 -1.05 -1.58
C MET A 35 -9.26 -2.32 -2.42
N LEU A 36 -8.11 -2.97 -2.50
CA LEU A 36 -7.98 -4.24 -3.21
C LEU A 36 -8.82 -5.33 -2.56
N TYR A 37 -8.85 -5.40 -1.23
CA TYR A 37 -9.71 -6.36 -0.53
C TYR A 37 -11.18 -6.09 -0.78
N ILE A 38 -11.60 -4.84 -0.81
CA ILE A 38 -12.99 -4.46 -1.11
C ILE A 38 -13.35 -4.89 -2.53
N ASN A 39 -12.47 -4.63 -3.49
CA ASN A 39 -12.68 -5.02 -4.89
C ASN A 39 -12.77 -6.54 -5.03
N MET A 40 -11.93 -7.28 -4.32
CA MET A 40 -11.98 -8.74 -4.33
C MET A 40 -13.29 -9.26 -3.75
N TRP A 41 -13.75 -8.65 -2.66
CA TRP A 41 -15.03 -8.98 -2.04
C TRP A 41 -16.19 -8.77 -3.01
N GLU A 42 -16.21 -7.65 -3.73
CA GLU A 42 -17.22 -7.36 -4.74
C GLU A 42 -17.24 -8.40 -5.86
N LEU A 43 -16.03 -8.81 -6.32
CA LEU A 43 -15.93 -9.84 -7.36
C LEU A 43 -16.43 -11.19 -6.85
N LEU A 44 -16.13 -11.54 -5.61
CA LEU A 44 -16.64 -12.78 -5.01
C LEU A 44 -18.16 -12.78 -4.91
N LEU A 45 -18.75 -11.63 -4.58
CA LEU A 45 -20.21 -11.48 -4.58
C LEU A 45 -20.78 -11.62 -5.99
N GLN A 46 -20.13 -11.07 -7.00
CA GLN A 46 -20.55 -11.19 -8.39
C GLN A 46 -20.59 -12.63 -8.85
N LEU A 47 -19.69 -13.49 -8.36
CA LEU A 47 -19.68 -14.91 -8.74
C LEU A 47 -21.01 -15.62 -8.42
N GLU A 48 -21.75 -15.17 -7.42
CA GLU A 48 -23.03 -15.74 -7.06
C GLU A 48 -24.14 -15.41 -8.08
N TYR A 49 -23.99 -14.29 -8.80
CA TYR A 49 -25.02 -13.76 -9.69
C TYR A 49 -24.68 -13.87 -11.16
N VAL A 50 -23.45 -14.25 -11.49
CA VAL A 50 -22.95 -14.27 -12.86
C VAL A 50 -23.31 -15.61 -13.55
N ASN A 51 -23.59 -15.53 -14.85
CA ASN A 51 -23.81 -16.72 -15.66
C ASN A 51 -22.54 -17.58 -15.73
N PRO A 52 -22.69 -18.93 -15.91
CA PRO A 52 -21.51 -19.81 -15.99
C PRO A 52 -20.48 -19.39 -17.03
N ASP A 53 -20.92 -18.80 -18.14
CA ASP A 53 -20.03 -18.36 -19.23
C ASP A 53 -19.14 -17.20 -18.80
N GLN A 54 -19.57 -16.37 -17.84
CA GLN A 54 -18.83 -15.20 -17.37
C GLN A 54 -17.99 -15.50 -16.14
N ARG A 55 -18.16 -16.66 -15.53
CA ARG A 55 -17.41 -17.03 -14.32
C ARG A 55 -15.90 -17.06 -14.57
N ALA A 56 -15.49 -17.53 -15.74
CA ALA A 56 -14.07 -17.59 -16.08
C ALA A 56 -13.43 -16.21 -16.09
N VAL A 57 -14.14 -15.20 -16.62
CA VAL A 57 -13.65 -13.82 -16.65
C VAL A 57 -13.51 -13.27 -15.24
N VAL A 58 -14.51 -13.52 -14.38
CA VAL A 58 -14.47 -13.05 -12.98
C VAL A 58 -13.34 -13.74 -12.22
N TYR A 59 -13.09 -15.03 -12.45
CA TYR A 59 -11.97 -15.74 -11.84
C TYR A 59 -10.63 -15.15 -12.24
N GLU A 60 -10.47 -14.75 -13.52
CA GLU A 60 -9.25 -14.09 -13.96
C GLU A 60 -9.03 -12.75 -13.25
N GLU A 61 -10.10 -11.98 -13.10
CA GLU A 61 -10.01 -10.70 -12.38
C GLU A 61 -9.66 -10.91 -10.91
N ILE A 62 -10.24 -11.92 -10.26
CA ILE A 62 -9.92 -12.27 -8.87
C ILE A 62 -8.45 -12.65 -8.77
N GLN A 63 -7.93 -13.43 -9.70
CA GLN A 63 -6.53 -13.85 -9.71
C GLN A 63 -5.61 -12.64 -9.87
N HIS A 64 -5.98 -11.71 -10.75
CA HIS A 64 -5.22 -10.49 -10.95
C HIS A 64 -5.17 -9.62 -9.68
N ILE A 65 -6.30 -9.48 -9.01
CA ILE A 65 -6.35 -8.71 -7.75
C ILE A 65 -5.55 -9.41 -6.65
N ARG A 66 -5.60 -10.74 -6.57
CA ARG A 66 -4.78 -11.49 -5.62
C ARG A 66 -3.30 -11.24 -5.82
N GLU A 67 -2.84 -11.17 -7.07
CA GLU A 67 -1.45 -10.85 -7.38
C GLU A 67 -1.10 -9.44 -6.94
N GLN A 68 -1.99 -8.47 -7.16
CA GLN A 68 -1.80 -7.10 -6.70
C GLN A 68 -1.76 -7.00 -5.18
N ILE A 69 -2.63 -7.74 -4.49
CA ILE A 69 -2.62 -7.80 -3.02
C ILE A 69 -1.28 -8.35 -2.53
N GLN A 70 -0.81 -9.43 -3.11
CA GLN A 70 0.47 -10.03 -2.73
C GLN A 70 1.62 -9.05 -2.96
N HIS A 71 1.62 -8.36 -4.09
CA HIS A 71 2.64 -7.36 -4.40
C HIS A 71 2.63 -6.21 -3.38
N THR A 72 1.44 -5.74 -3.00
CA THR A 72 1.29 -4.67 -2.02
C THR A 72 1.77 -5.12 -0.64
N ILE A 73 1.44 -6.35 -0.24
CA ILE A 73 1.92 -6.93 1.02
C ILE A 73 3.45 -7.02 1.01
N ASP A 74 4.04 -7.45 -0.10
CA ASP A 74 5.50 -7.55 -0.23
C ASP A 74 6.15 -6.17 -0.07
N GLN A 75 5.55 -5.13 -0.65
CA GLN A 75 6.04 -3.77 -0.49
C GLN A 75 5.96 -3.30 0.96
N LEU A 76 4.88 -3.62 1.67
CA LEU A 76 4.74 -3.29 3.08
C LEU A 76 5.79 -4.01 3.92
N LEU A 77 6.05 -5.28 3.62
CA LEU A 77 7.08 -6.05 4.33
C LEU A 77 8.48 -5.49 4.07
N GLN A 78 8.75 -5.00 2.88
CA GLN A 78 10.02 -4.35 2.57
C GLN A 78 10.22 -3.08 3.40
N HIS A 79 9.18 -2.28 3.57
CA HIS A 79 9.24 -1.09 4.44
C HIS A 79 9.49 -1.46 5.90
N ASP A 80 8.88 -2.54 6.37
CA ASP A 80 9.09 -3.04 7.71
C ASP A 80 10.52 -3.54 7.91
N HIS A 81 11.09 -4.19 6.89
CA HIS A 81 12.47 -4.69 6.92
C HIS A 81 13.49 -3.57 7.01
N HIS A 82 13.19 -2.40 6.46
CA HIS A 82 14.09 -1.24 6.53
C HIS A 82 14.13 -0.61 7.93
N GLU A 83 13.08 -0.80 8.72
CA GLU A 83 13.00 -0.27 10.08
C GLU A 83 13.68 -1.20 11.11
N HIS A 84 13.93 -2.45 10.75
CA HIS A 84 14.62 -3.42 11.61
C HIS A 84 16.01 -3.70 11.05
N PRO A 85 17.05 -3.08 11.62
CA PRO A 85 18.43 -3.40 11.24
C PRO A 85 18.86 -4.81 11.66
#